data_ce38cd3076a8a99915f31f17b79e191f
#
_entry.id   ce38cd3076a8a99915f31f17b79e191f
#
_cell.length_a   1.000
_cell.length_b   1.000
_cell.length_c   1.000
_cell.angle_alpha   90.00
_cell.angle_beta   90.00
_cell.angle_gamma   90.00
#
_symmetry.space_group_name_H-M   'P 1'
#
loop_
_entity.id
_entity.type
_entity.pdbx_description
1 polymer ?
#
loop_
_entity_poly.entity_id
_entity_poly.type
_entity_poly.pdbx_seq_one_letter_code
_entity_poly.pdbx_strand_id
1 'polypeptide(L)'
;MKVFAIIVLAALLSAADTCCYAVSCNCGDWIGKHGYCVDYVKERIPSFPLPTKDDMPALKNTGIADITEGDVAIFTIKNFWHVAYVEKVHRDQLGGATAIDVSEMNFGDSPTFHEFNAKWLSGSKDEWNRAVCCGITENYDRVSRREWIPLSTVKQVWSPDDAASEARHRRFSEALSRIKEVVNRFIDFTDRDL
;
A
#
# COMPACT_ATOMS: atom_id res chain seq x y z
N MET A 1 -51.54 -35.06 1.88
CA MET A 1 -50.45 -34.61 2.79
C MET A 1 -49.09 -35.25 2.47
N LYS A 2 -48.68 -35.42 1.22
CA LYS A 2 -47.37 -36.01 0.85
C LYS A 2 -46.52 -35.10 -0.07
N VAL A 3 -47.02 -33.96 -0.46
CA VAL A 3 -46.33 -33.04 -1.40
C VAL A 3 -45.54 -31.95 -0.66
N PHE A 4 -45.88 -31.65 0.60
CA PHE A 4 -45.19 -30.60 1.38
C PHE A 4 -43.84 -31.04 1.97
N ALA A 5 -43.54 -32.33 2.06
CA ALA A 5 -42.29 -32.83 2.65
C ALA A 5 -41.09 -32.79 1.68
N ILE A 6 -41.34 -32.70 0.37
CA ILE A 6 -40.26 -32.74 -0.65
C ILE A 6 -39.68 -31.35 -0.89
N ILE A 7 -40.46 -30.29 -0.68
CA ILE A 7 -39.98 -28.91 -0.92
C ILE A 7 -39.05 -28.42 0.20
N VAL A 8 -39.20 -28.90 1.43
CA VAL A 8 -38.36 -28.53 2.57
C VAL A 8 -36.98 -29.20 2.50
N LEU A 9 -36.87 -30.38 1.88
CA LEU A 9 -35.59 -31.08 1.77
C LEU A 9 -34.67 -30.51 0.65
N ALA A 10 -35.27 -29.87 -0.38
CA ALA A 10 -34.51 -29.25 -1.47
C ALA A 10 -33.93 -27.88 -1.09
N ALA A 11 -34.49 -27.20 -0.07
CA ALA A 11 -33.98 -25.90 0.41
C ALA A 11 -32.81 -26.01 1.40
N LEU A 12 -32.52 -27.21 1.92
CA LEU A 12 -31.42 -27.43 2.86
C LEU A 12 -30.10 -27.88 2.18
N LEU A 13 -30.12 -28.11 0.87
CA LEU A 13 -28.93 -28.55 0.13
C LEU A 13 -28.23 -27.44 -0.67
N SER A 14 -28.69 -26.18 -0.59
CA SER A 14 -28.09 -25.05 -1.31
C SER A 14 -27.24 -24.12 -0.44
N ALA A 15 -27.00 -24.44 0.82
CA ALA A 15 -26.01 -23.78 1.65
C ALA A 15 -24.71 -24.62 1.69
N ALA A 16 -24.21 -25.01 0.54
CA ALA A 16 -22.78 -25.30 0.44
C ALA A 16 -22.08 -23.93 0.47
N ASP A 17 -21.83 -23.43 1.70
CA ASP A 17 -20.83 -22.42 1.92
C ASP A 17 -19.55 -22.88 1.22
N THR A 18 -19.33 -22.33 0.04
CA THR A 18 -18.02 -22.32 -0.57
C THR A 18 -17.18 -21.43 0.34
N CYS A 19 -16.69 -22.00 1.45
CA CYS A 19 -15.57 -21.45 2.18
C CYS A 19 -14.47 -21.26 1.14
N CYS A 20 -14.38 -20.02 0.61
CA CYS A 20 -13.17 -19.55 -0.02
C CYS A 20 -12.09 -19.65 1.07
N TYR A 21 -11.40 -20.78 1.11
CA TYR A 21 -10.12 -20.84 1.80
C TYR A 21 -9.29 -19.76 1.15
N ALA A 22 -9.14 -18.63 1.83
CA ALA A 22 -8.14 -17.66 1.50
C ALA A 22 -6.80 -18.39 1.64
N VAL A 23 -6.27 -18.88 0.52
CA VAL A 23 -4.94 -19.47 0.47
C VAL A 23 -4.02 -18.38 0.94
N SER A 24 -3.42 -18.55 2.11
CA SER A 24 -2.40 -17.65 2.60
C SER A 24 -1.23 -17.75 1.63
N CYS A 25 -1.04 -16.72 0.80
CA CYS A 25 -0.08 -16.75 -0.30
C CYS A 25 1.37 -16.70 0.17
N ASN A 26 1.63 -16.50 1.46
CA ASN A 26 2.97 -16.34 2.05
C ASN A 26 3.95 -15.56 1.12
N CYS A 27 3.62 -14.31 0.85
CA CYS A 27 4.37 -13.47 -0.09
C CYS A 27 5.69 -12.94 0.49
N GLY A 28 5.98 -13.21 1.77
CA GLY A 28 7.17 -12.73 2.46
C GLY A 28 8.48 -13.13 1.77
N ASP A 29 8.50 -14.29 1.12
CA ASP A 29 9.68 -14.74 0.36
C ASP A 29 9.96 -13.89 -0.90
N TRP A 30 8.98 -13.15 -1.39
CA TRP A 30 9.09 -12.27 -2.55
C TRP A 30 9.34 -10.82 -2.15
N ILE A 31 8.72 -10.38 -1.05
CA ILE A 31 8.94 -9.06 -0.45
C ILE A 31 10.33 -9.07 0.17
N GLY A 32 11.14 -8.06 -0.11
CA GLY A 32 12.52 -8.00 0.36
C GLY A 32 13.55 -8.63 -0.59
N LYS A 33 13.11 -9.20 -1.72
CA LYS A 33 14.00 -9.55 -2.85
C LYS A 33 14.22 -8.36 -3.80
N HIS A 34 13.76 -7.16 -3.39
CA HIS A 34 13.86 -5.91 -4.15
C HIS A 34 13.11 -5.88 -5.49
N GLY A 35 12.04 -6.66 -5.62
CA GLY A 35 11.28 -6.79 -6.86
C GLY A 35 9.91 -6.14 -6.86
N TYR A 36 9.38 -5.74 -5.70
CA TYR A 36 8.09 -5.10 -5.57
C TYR A 36 8.14 -3.57 -5.70
N CYS A 37 7.01 -2.97 -6.00
CA CYS A 37 6.82 -1.52 -6.02
C CYS A 37 7.20 -0.85 -4.69
N VAL A 38 6.84 -1.46 -3.55
CA VAL A 38 7.17 -0.95 -2.22
C VAL A 38 8.68 -1.01 -1.93
N ASP A 39 9.38 -2.04 -2.41
CA ASP A 39 10.83 -2.17 -2.27
C ASP A 39 11.55 -1.07 -3.06
N TYR A 40 11.12 -0.84 -4.30
CA TYR A 40 11.64 0.22 -5.16
C TYR A 40 11.44 1.61 -4.56
N VAL A 41 10.22 1.91 -4.08
CA VAL A 41 9.96 3.19 -3.43
C VAL A 41 10.79 3.36 -2.17
N LYS A 42 10.95 2.30 -1.36
CA LYS A 42 11.80 2.31 -0.16
C LYS A 42 13.26 2.57 -0.47
N GLU A 43 13.77 2.04 -1.58
CA GLU A 43 15.12 2.30 -2.05
C GLU A 43 15.29 3.78 -2.46
N ARG A 44 14.30 4.36 -3.15
CA ARG A 44 14.29 5.78 -3.54
C ARG A 44 14.10 6.73 -2.36
N ILE A 45 13.27 6.34 -1.41
CA ILE A 45 12.90 7.13 -0.23
C ILE A 45 13.11 6.28 1.02
N PRO A 46 14.29 6.34 1.66
CA PRO A 46 14.59 5.52 2.84
C PRO A 46 13.63 5.69 4.03
N SER A 47 12.91 6.81 4.12
CA SER A 47 11.88 7.05 5.13
C SER A 47 10.52 6.43 4.81
N PHE A 48 10.30 5.93 3.59
CA PHE A 48 9.04 5.29 3.21
C PHE A 48 8.80 4.04 4.10
N PRO A 49 7.65 3.93 4.78
CA PRO A 49 7.34 2.72 5.53
C PRO A 49 7.12 1.58 4.52
N LEU A 50 7.53 0.35 4.88
CA LEU A 50 7.16 -0.83 4.10
C LEU A 50 5.77 -1.30 4.56
N PRO A 51 4.68 -0.80 3.96
CA PRO A 51 3.34 -1.09 4.44
C PRO A 51 2.92 -2.51 4.07
N THR A 52 2.15 -3.12 4.95
CA THR A 52 1.34 -4.28 4.59
C THR A 52 0.14 -3.85 3.76
N LYS A 53 -0.60 -4.81 3.19
CA LYS A 53 -1.83 -4.51 2.45
C LYS A 53 -2.85 -3.73 3.31
N ASP A 54 -2.92 -4.05 4.59
CA ASP A 54 -3.88 -3.46 5.52
C ASP A 54 -3.45 -2.06 6.00
N ASP A 55 -2.15 -1.77 5.95
CA ASP A 55 -1.61 -0.45 6.31
C ASP A 55 -1.73 0.58 5.18
N MET A 56 -1.89 0.13 3.93
CA MET A 56 -1.95 1.00 2.75
C MET A 56 -2.99 2.12 2.85
N PRO A 57 -4.22 1.90 3.33
CA PRO A 57 -5.21 2.98 3.47
C PRO A 57 -4.78 4.11 4.40
N ALA A 58 -3.94 3.81 5.39
CA ALA A 58 -3.46 4.77 6.38
C ALA A 58 -2.24 5.58 5.92
N LEU A 59 -1.64 5.23 4.79
CA LEU A 59 -0.43 5.92 4.31
C LEU A 59 -0.67 7.34 3.80
N LYS A 60 -1.90 7.70 3.50
CA LYS A 60 -2.22 9.04 3.01
C LYS A 60 -1.83 10.11 4.05
N ASN A 61 -0.95 11.04 3.69
CA ASN A 61 -0.57 12.17 4.53
C ASN A 61 -0.63 13.52 3.79
N THR A 62 -0.89 13.53 2.48
CA THR A 62 -1.06 14.77 1.71
C THR A 62 -2.23 14.69 0.74
N GLY A 63 -2.68 15.84 0.23
CA GLY A 63 -3.75 15.94 -0.77
C GLY A 63 -3.27 15.52 -2.16
N ILE A 64 -4.14 14.90 -2.97
CA ILE A 64 -3.79 14.55 -4.35
C ILE A 64 -3.48 15.80 -5.18
N ALA A 65 -4.18 16.91 -4.94
CA ALA A 65 -3.95 18.18 -5.62
C ALA A 65 -2.62 18.84 -5.24
N ASP A 66 -2.09 18.51 -4.07
CA ASP A 66 -0.85 19.07 -3.51
C ASP A 66 0.38 18.22 -3.85
N ILE A 67 0.22 17.19 -4.68
CA ILE A 67 1.29 16.27 -5.10
C ILE A 67 2.46 17.02 -5.69
N THR A 68 3.66 16.60 -5.30
CA THR A 68 4.93 17.15 -5.76
C THR A 68 5.87 16.05 -6.26
N GLU A 69 6.91 16.46 -6.95
CA GLU A 69 7.99 15.57 -7.36
C GLU A 69 8.71 15.02 -6.11
N GLY A 70 8.97 13.74 -6.08
CA GLY A 70 9.53 13.05 -4.91
C GLY A 70 8.48 12.41 -4.00
N ASP A 71 7.20 12.68 -4.19
CA ASP A 71 6.11 12.00 -3.48
C ASP A 71 5.91 10.57 -4.00
N VAL A 72 5.05 9.84 -3.30
CA VAL A 72 4.61 8.50 -3.67
C VAL A 72 3.14 8.54 -4.07
N ALA A 73 2.88 8.26 -5.33
CA ALA A 73 1.53 8.05 -5.83
C ALA A 73 1.10 6.60 -5.52
N ILE A 74 -0.09 6.46 -4.94
CA ILE A 74 -0.64 5.17 -4.53
C ILE A 74 -1.91 4.91 -5.33
N PHE A 75 -1.97 3.74 -5.96
CA PHE A 75 -3.03 3.31 -6.84
C PHE A 75 -3.73 2.07 -6.29
N THR A 76 -4.96 1.85 -6.72
CA THR A 76 -5.65 0.57 -6.58
C THR A 76 -5.81 -0.05 -7.96
N ILE A 77 -5.24 -1.23 -8.18
CA ILE A 77 -5.27 -1.95 -9.44
C ILE A 77 -5.90 -3.32 -9.17
N LYS A 78 -7.14 -3.52 -9.66
CA LYS A 78 -7.94 -4.71 -9.31
C LYS A 78 -8.03 -4.86 -7.77
N ASN A 79 -7.46 -5.91 -7.22
CA ASN A 79 -7.47 -6.22 -5.78
C ASN A 79 -6.12 -5.92 -5.10
N PHE A 80 -5.22 -5.23 -5.79
CA PHE A 80 -3.88 -4.93 -5.30
C PHE A 80 -3.70 -3.43 -5.09
N TRP A 81 -2.88 -3.08 -4.12
CA TRP A 81 -2.29 -1.77 -4.00
C TRP A 81 -1.02 -1.71 -4.82
N HIS A 82 -0.77 -0.56 -5.42
CA HIS A 82 0.45 -0.30 -6.16
C HIS A 82 0.98 1.08 -5.79
N VAL A 83 2.28 1.20 -5.60
CA VAL A 83 2.96 2.45 -5.28
C VAL A 83 3.98 2.78 -6.37
N ALA A 84 4.10 4.06 -6.67
CA ALA A 84 5.06 4.55 -7.65
C ALA A 84 5.69 5.86 -7.18
N TYR A 85 6.96 6.06 -7.50
CA TYR A 85 7.67 7.30 -7.22
C TYR A 85 7.33 8.36 -8.25
N VAL A 86 6.98 9.57 -7.81
CA VAL A 86 6.64 10.70 -8.69
C VAL A 86 7.91 11.36 -9.19
N GLU A 87 8.17 11.24 -10.49
CA GLU A 87 9.33 11.84 -11.14
C GLU A 87 9.04 13.26 -11.61
N LYS A 88 7.78 13.54 -12.01
CA LYS A 88 7.37 14.84 -12.54
C LYS A 88 5.89 15.08 -12.30
N VAL A 89 5.52 16.35 -12.07
CA VAL A 89 4.12 16.78 -11.98
C VAL A 89 3.81 17.74 -13.12
N HIS A 90 2.82 17.39 -13.93
CA HIS A 90 2.29 18.24 -15.00
C HIS A 90 1.21 19.13 -14.42
N ARG A 91 1.31 20.43 -14.72
CA ARG A 91 0.39 21.45 -14.21
C ARG A 91 -0.31 22.18 -15.34
N ASP A 92 -1.54 22.60 -15.09
CA ASP A 92 -2.27 23.47 -16.00
C ASP A 92 -1.76 24.93 -15.93
N GLN A 93 -2.38 25.78 -16.70
CA GLN A 93 -2.01 27.21 -16.77
C GLN A 93 -2.27 27.98 -15.47
N LEU A 94 -3.08 27.44 -14.57
CA LEU A 94 -3.38 28.00 -13.26
C LEU A 94 -2.50 27.42 -12.15
N GLY A 95 -1.56 26.51 -12.53
CA GLY A 95 -0.65 25.86 -11.60
C GLY A 95 -1.23 24.60 -10.93
N GLY A 96 -2.48 24.22 -11.24
CA GLY A 96 -3.10 23.00 -10.72
C GLY A 96 -2.45 21.74 -11.30
N ALA A 97 -2.15 20.76 -10.45
CA ALA A 97 -1.62 19.48 -10.89
C ALA A 97 -2.70 18.69 -11.66
N THR A 98 -2.37 18.16 -12.84
CA THR A 98 -3.31 17.45 -13.73
C THR A 98 -2.89 16.03 -14.03
N ALA A 99 -1.60 15.77 -14.14
CA ALA A 99 -1.03 14.46 -14.44
C ALA A 99 0.37 14.34 -13.82
N ILE A 100 0.86 13.11 -13.74
CA ILE A 100 2.20 12.79 -13.22
C ILE A 100 2.94 11.84 -14.13
N ASP A 101 4.27 11.92 -14.11
CA ASP A 101 5.17 10.88 -14.60
C ASP A 101 5.71 10.12 -13.38
N VAL A 102 5.75 8.81 -13.48
CA VAL A 102 6.24 7.97 -12.38
C VAL A 102 7.29 6.97 -12.83
N SER A 103 8.10 6.55 -11.87
CA SER A 103 8.89 5.33 -11.96
C SER A 103 8.41 4.31 -10.92
N GLU A 104 8.41 3.04 -11.30
CA GLU A 104 7.79 1.99 -10.51
C GLU A 104 8.41 0.62 -10.83
N MET A 105 8.14 -0.36 -9.99
CA MET A 105 8.59 -1.73 -10.19
C MET A 105 7.42 -2.69 -9.98
N ASN A 106 7.46 -3.86 -10.60
CA ASN A 106 6.38 -4.84 -10.56
C ASN A 106 5.03 -4.28 -11.06
N PHE A 107 5.07 -3.47 -12.11
CA PHE A 107 3.88 -2.99 -12.82
C PHE A 107 3.86 -3.55 -14.23
N GLY A 108 2.77 -4.25 -14.59
CA GLY A 108 2.61 -4.89 -15.88
C GLY A 108 1.53 -5.97 -15.82
N ASP A 109 1.48 -6.78 -16.86
CA ASP A 109 0.59 -7.93 -16.92
C ASP A 109 1.10 -9.09 -16.06
N SER A 110 0.20 -9.97 -15.66
CA SER A 110 0.60 -11.22 -15.01
C SER A 110 1.43 -12.06 -15.99
N PRO A 111 2.60 -12.59 -15.58
CA PRO A 111 3.40 -13.41 -16.46
C PRO A 111 2.63 -14.69 -16.83
N THR A 112 2.91 -15.25 -17.98
CA THR A 112 2.46 -16.61 -18.31
C THR A 112 3.29 -17.63 -17.52
N PHE A 113 2.78 -18.86 -17.39
CA PHE A 113 3.55 -19.93 -16.75
C PHE A 113 4.90 -20.19 -17.45
N HIS A 114 4.94 -20.02 -18.76
CA HIS A 114 6.16 -20.18 -19.54
C HIS A 114 7.21 -19.09 -19.19
N GLU A 115 6.79 -17.83 -19.12
CA GLU A 115 7.65 -16.71 -18.73
C GLU A 115 8.14 -16.84 -17.29
N PHE A 116 7.25 -17.24 -16.39
CA PHE A 116 7.60 -17.52 -14.99
C PHE A 116 8.68 -18.62 -14.92
N ASN A 117 8.46 -19.75 -15.60
CA ASN A 117 9.41 -20.85 -15.62
C ASN A 117 10.76 -20.42 -16.19
N ALA A 118 10.77 -19.68 -17.28
CA ALA A 118 11.98 -19.17 -17.91
C ALA A 118 12.76 -18.23 -16.99
N LYS A 119 12.06 -17.33 -16.29
CA LYS A 119 12.69 -16.31 -15.41
C LYS A 119 13.21 -16.90 -14.13
N TRP A 120 12.45 -17.76 -13.46
CA TRP A 120 12.82 -18.31 -12.13
C TRP A 120 13.35 -19.74 -12.17
N LEU A 121 13.51 -20.33 -13.37
CA LEU A 121 13.98 -21.70 -13.57
C LEU A 121 13.16 -22.71 -12.73
N SER A 122 11.86 -22.45 -12.58
CA SER A 122 10.94 -23.24 -11.77
C SER A 122 9.77 -23.76 -12.59
N GLY A 123 9.70 -25.07 -12.78
CA GLY A 123 8.56 -25.77 -13.37
C GLY A 123 7.45 -26.10 -12.36
N SER A 124 7.56 -25.65 -11.11
CA SER A 124 6.58 -25.93 -10.06
C SER A 124 5.31 -25.12 -10.25
N LYS A 125 4.17 -25.82 -10.34
CA LYS A 125 2.86 -25.16 -10.37
C LYS A 125 2.49 -24.50 -9.06
N ASP A 126 3.00 -24.96 -7.94
CA ASP A 126 2.75 -24.40 -6.62
C ASP A 126 3.45 -23.04 -6.48
N GLU A 127 4.70 -22.94 -6.93
CA GLU A 127 5.40 -21.64 -7.00
C GLU A 127 4.74 -20.68 -7.97
N TRP A 128 4.29 -21.15 -9.12
CA TRP A 128 3.50 -20.36 -10.06
C TRP A 128 2.22 -19.82 -9.41
N ASN A 129 1.42 -20.68 -8.78
CA ASN A 129 0.19 -20.28 -8.11
C ASN A 129 0.47 -19.26 -7.00
N ARG A 130 1.55 -19.44 -6.25
CA ARG A 130 2.01 -18.50 -5.24
C ARG A 130 2.41 -17.17 -5.86
N ALA A 131 3.16 -17.15 -6.94
CA ALA A 131 3.56 -15.93 -7.65
C ALA A 131 2.34 -15.13 -8.15
N VAL A 132 1.36 -15.80 -8.76
CA VAL A 132 0.09 -15.19 -9.19
C VAL A 132 -0.67 -14.61 -8.00
N CYS A 133 -0.75 -15.36 -6.91
CA CYS A 133 -1.43 -14.93 -5.69
C CYS A 133 -0.75 -13.70 -5.05
N CYS A 134 0.57 -13.62 -5.13
CA CYS A 134 1.36 -12.50 -4.62
C CYS A 134 1.43 -11.29 -5.55
N GLY A 135 0.75 -11.32 -6.70
CA GLY A 135 0.72 -10.20 -7.64
C GLY A 135 2.06 -9.95 -8.33
N ILE A 136 2.82 -11.02 -8.58
CA ILE A 136 4.03 -10.94 -9.41
C ILE A 136 3.60 -10.65 -10.86
N THR A 137 4.22 -9.65 -11.47
CA THR A 137 4.00 -9.27 -12.86
C THR A 137 5.21 -9.60 -13.73
N GLU A 138 5.07 -9.45 -15.04
CA GLU A 138 6.19 -9.60 -15.99
C GLU A 138 7.34 -8.66 -15.69
N ASN A 139 7.06 -7.51 -15.07
CA ASN A 139 8.02 -6.48 -14.68
C ASN A 139 8.44 -6.58 -13.19
N TYR A 140 8.26 -7.72 -12.55
CA TYR A 140 8.84 -7.95 -11.24
C TYR A 140 10.37 -7.80 -11.31
N ASP A 141 11.00 -7.11 -10.35
CA ASP A 141 12.41 -6.73 -10.31
C ASP A 141 12.90 -5.84 -11.48
N ARG A 142 11.96 -5.23 -12.19
CA ARG A 142 12.27 -4.36 -13.33
C ARG A 142 11.62 -2.99 -13.13
N VAL A 143 12.44 -1.95 -13.21
CA VAL A 143 11.96 -0.56 -13.18
C VAL A 143 11.29 -0.22 -14.51
N SER A 144 10.09 0.28 -14.46
CA SER A 144 9.35 0.85 -15.58
C SER A 144 9.01 2.32 -15.33
N ARG A 145 8.62 3.02 -16.40
CA ARG A 145 8.16 4.42 -16.33
C ARG A 145 6.85 4.56 -17.04
N ARG A 146 5.96 5.35 -16.47
CA ARG A 146 4.72 5.79 -17.12
C ARG A 146 4.66 7.30 -17.08
N GLU A 147 4.21 7.89 -18.16
CA GLU A 147 4.11 9.34 -18.31
C GLU A 147 2.64 9.76 -18.49
N TRP A 148 2.36 11.02 -18.16
CA TRP A 148 1.04 11.63 -18.31
C TRP A 148 -0.11 10.87 -17.64
N ILE A 149 0.15 10.27 -16.49
CA ILE A 149 -0.88 9.56 -15.72
C ILE A 149 -1.83 10.59 -15.12
N PRO A 150 -3.14 10.58 -15.48
CA PRO A 150 -4.10 11.52 -14.91
C PRO A 150 -4.21 11.38 -13.39
N LEU A 151 -4.22 12.50 -12.66
CA LEU A 151 -4.38 12.49 -11.20
C LEU A 151 -5.68 11.83 -10.73
N SER A 152 -6.71 11.81 -11.57
CA SER A 152 -7.97 11.11 -11.27
C SER A 152 -7.81 9.60 -11.06
N THR A 153 -6.69 9.01 -11.50
CA THR A 153 -6.37 7.59 -11.29
C THR A 153 -5.59 7.34 -10.00
N VAL A 154 -5.03 8.37 -9.39
CA VAL A 154 -4.32 8.29 -8.11
C VAL A 154 -5.34 8.16 -6.99
N LYS A 155 -5.18 7.17 -6.14
CA LYS A 155 -6.08 6.92 -5.02
C LYS A 155 -5.72 7.76 -3.80
N GLN A 156 -4.44 7.89 -3.52
CA GLN A 156 -3.89 8.68 -2.41
C GLN A 156 -2.42 9.00 -2.66
N VAL A 157 -1.89 9.94 -1.89
CA VAL A 157 -0.49 10.38 -1.96
C VAL A 157 0.15 10.29 -0.58
N TRP A 158 1.39 9.84 -0.53
CA TRP A 158 2.26 9.93 0.62
C TRP A 158 3.47 10.81 0.28
N SER A 159 3.70 11.84 1.11
CA SER A 159 4.81 12.78 0.97
C SER A 159 5.86 12.54 2.07
N PRO A 160 7.14 12.41 1.73
CA PRO A 160 8.22 12.32 2.71
C PRO A 160 8.36 13.61 3.54
N ASP A 161 8.08 14.77 2.97
CA ASP A 161 8.20 16.06 3.64
C ASP A 161 7.10 16.26 4.67
N ASP A 162 5.86 15.90 4.34
CA ASP A 162 4.74 15.94 5.27
C ASP A 162 4.92 14.92 6.40
N ALA A 163 5.41 13.71 6.09
CA ALA A 163 5.72 12.71 7.10
C ALA A 163 6.81 13.20 8.08
N ALA A 164 7.83 13.88 7.59
CA ALA A 164 8.86 14.48 8.44
C ALA A 164 8.32 15.63 9.28
N SER A 165 7.40 16.44 8.74
CA SER A 165 6.73 17.52 9.47
C SER A 165 5.85 16.98 10.58
N GLU A 166 5.01 15.99 10.31
CA GLU A 166 4.17 15.33 11.29
C GLU A 166 4.98 14.69 12.42
N ALA A 167 6.10 14.05 12.09
CA ALA A 167 7.00 13.46 13.09
C ALA A 167 7.62 14.52 13.99
N ARG A 168 8.00 15.71 13.45
CA ARG A 168 8.48 16.83 14.24
C ARG A 168 7.39 17.39 15.17
N HIS A 169 6.19 17.60 14.65
CA HIS A 169 5.04 18.08 15.44
C HIS A 169 4.69 17.13 16.58
N ARG A 170 4.66 15.84 16.34
CA ARG A 170 4.41 14.83 17.38
C ARG A 170 5.46 14.89 18.48
N ARG A 171 6.77 14.90 18.11
CA ARG A 171 7.87 15.00 19.11
C ARG A 171 7.78 16.26 19.95
N PHE A 172 7.44 17.39 19.33
CA PHE A 172 7.27 18.66 20.01
C PHE A 172 6.08 18.61 20.99
N SER A 173 4.94 18.08 20.57
CA SER A 173 3.76 17.90 21.41
C SER A 173 4.02 16.99 22.60
N GLU A 174 4.74 15.88 22.40
CA GLU A 174 5.15 14.97 23.47
C GLU A 174 6.10 15.65 24.46
N ALA A 175 7.04 16.46 23.99
CA ALA A 175 7.95 17.23 24.84
C ALA A 175 7.19 18.26 25.69
N LEU A 176 6.25 18.99 25.09
CA LEU A 176 5.40 19.94 25.82
C LEU A 176 4.53 19.24 26.88
N SER A 177 3.99 18.08 26.57
CA SER A 177 3.20 17.29 27.53
C SER A 177 4.02 16.89 28.75
N ARG A 178 5.27 16.43 28.53
CA ARG A 178 6.20 16.10 29.65
C ARG A 178 6.56 17.31 30.50
N ILE A 179 6.83 18.46 29.87
CA ILE A 179 7.11 19.72 30.62
C ILE A 179 5.90 20.09 31.46
N LYS A 180 4.69 20.05 30.90
CA LYS A 180 3.47 20.36 31.64
C LYS A 180 3.27 19.44 32.85
N GLU A 181 3.55 18.16 32.70
CA GLU A 181 3.48 17.19 33.80
C GLU A 181 4.48 17.52 34.93
N VAL A 182 5.72 17.87 34.58
CA VAL A 182 6.74 18.26 35.53
C VAL A 182 6.34 19.55 36.29
N VAL A 183 5.83 20.54 35.56
CA VAL A 183 5.36 21.80 36.17
C VAL A 183 4.18 21.56 37.12
N ASN A 184 3.21 20.75 36.72
CA ASN A 184 2.09 20.42 37.60
C ASN A 184 2.54 19.70 38.87
N ARG A 185 3.47 18.74 38.78
CA ARG A 185 4.04 18.09 39.98
C ARG A 185 4.76 19.09 40.90
N PHE A 186 5.44 20.09 40.33
CA PHE A 186 6.11 21.11 41.12
C PHE A 186 5.12 22.02 41.86
N ILE A 187 4.02 22.40 41.16
CA ILE A 187 2.95 23.20 41.78
C ILE A 187 2.29 22.43 42.94
N ASP A 188 1.92 21.15 42.69
CA ASP A 188 1.31 20.29 43.71
C ASP A 188 2.23 20.07 44.95
N PHE A 189 3.54 20.10 44.73
CA PHE A 189 4.51 20.02 45.86
C PHE A 189 4.53 21.28 46.68
N THR A 190 4.51 22.46 46.05
CA THR A 190 4.54 23.75 46.75
C THR A 190 3.25 24.04 47.51
N ASP A 191 2.10 23.55 47.07
CA ASP A 191 0.80 23.73 47.75
C ASP A 191 0.62 22.83 48.99
N ARG A 192 1.47 21.82 49.20
CA ARG A 192 1.40 20.91 50.36
C ARG A 192 2.22 21.39 51.54
N ASP A 193 3.13 22.34 51.34
CA ASP A 193 4.04 22.83 52.37
C ASP A 193 3.62 24.21 52.91
N LEU A 194 2.42 24.68 52.56
CA LEU A 194 1.74 25.89 53.07
C LEU A 194 0.50 25.52 53.89
#